data_5e1b7d69de9ebcbc3232a880959a4b2d
#
_entry.id   5e1b7d69de9ebcbc3232a880959a4b2d
#
_cell.length_a   1.000
_cell.length_b   1.000
_cell.length_c   1.000
_cell.angle_alpha   90.00
_cell.angle_beta   90.00
_cell.angle_gamma   90.00
#
_symmetry.space_group_name_H-M   'P 1'
#
loop_
_entity.id
_entity.type
_entity.pdbx_description
1 polymer ?
#
loop_
_entity_poly.entity_id
_entity_poly.type
_entity_poly.pdbx_seq_one_letter_code
_entity_poly.pdbx_strand_id
1 'polypeptide(L)'
;MKLEKVIDFQNVEALSQALKRERVLRERFSLEIPEKDAANGIYAAMKTEVEFRGGNFILDLDTRTHIIEAAKWLIDSHSTPGLLLCGLCGNGKTSLAKAIAQLIGFLTEREHGYSNRLSMKFYTAKDICKLCAASEKFKEQYDDYQSLFKEPMIIIDDLGEEPREVMVYGMIHTPIIDLITERYSNQRMTIITSNLDTDELNDKYGARIYDRFNEMLTSIVFRNDSYRPGRRKNNNTLVDEE
;
A
#
# COMPACT_ATOMS: atom_id res chain seq x y z
N MET A 1 -23.69 -16.72 -37.04
CA MET A 1 -22.27 -16.75 -36.73
C MET A 1 -21.90 -18.18 -36.43
N LYS A 2 -21.22 -18.89 -37.33
CA LYS A 2 -20.79 -20.28 -37.12
C LYS A 2 -19.54 -20.22 -36.23
N LEU A 3 -19.64 -20.78 -35.05
CA LEU A 3 -18.49 -21.07 -34.17
C LEU A 3 -17.73 -22.25 -34.78
N GLU A 4 -16.86 -21.98 -35.75
CA GLU A 4 -16.11 -23.02 -36.49
C GLU A 4 -14.73 -23.36 -35.90
N LYS A 5 -14.51 -23.08 -34.61
CA LYS A 5 -13.43 -23.73 -33.86
C LYS A 5 -14.08 -24.46 -32.71
N VAL A 6 -14.06 -25.79 -32.81
CA VAL A 6 -14.50 -26.68 -31.73
C VAL A 6 -13.64 -26.36 -30.49
N ILE A 7 -14.17 -25.57 -29.58
CA ILE A 7 -13.56 -25.37 -28.27
C ILE A 7 -13.77 -26.71 -27.55
N ASP A 8 -12.70 -27.38 -27.24
CA ASP A 8 -12.73 -28.59 -26.42
C ASP A 8 -12.99 -28.23 -24.95
N PHE A 9 -14.27 -28.22 -24.58
CA PHE A 9 -14.69 -27.93 -23.20
C PHE A 9 -14.28 -29.02 -22.20
N GLN A 10 -13.79 -30.18 -22.66
CA GLN A 10 -13.30 -31.24 -21.77
C GLN A 10 -11.85 -30.99 -21.36
N ASN A 11 -11.10 -30.23 -22.14
CA ASN A 11 -9.75 -29.82 -21.77
C ASN A 11 -9.79 -28.49 -20.99
N VAL A 12 -10.15 -28.60 -19.69
CA VAL A 12 -10.27 -27.45 -18.78
C VAL A 12 -9.00 -26.63 -18.70
N GLU A 13 -7.82 -27.27 -18.74
CA GLU A 13 -6.54 -26.59 -18.66
C GLU A 13 -6.28 -25.72 -19.89
N ALA A 14 -6.48 -26.26 -21.10
CA ALA A 14 -6.33 -25.51 -22.34
C ALA A 14 -7.35 -24.35 -22.45
N LEU A 15 -8.59 -24.60 -22.01
CA LEU A 15 -9.64 -23.59 -21.97
C LEU A 15 -9.29 -22.49 -20.96
N SER A 16 -8.81 -22.86 -19.76
CA SER A 16 -8.37 -21.91 -18.73
C SER A 16 -7.23 -21.03 -19.24
N GLN A 17 -6.24 -21.60 -19.92
CA GLN A 17 -5.15 -20.84 -20.52
C GLN A 17 -5.63 -19.88 -21.62
N ALA A 18 -6.57 -20.32 -22.46
CA ALA A 18 -7.16 -19.45 -23.49
C ALA A 18 -7.91 -18.28 -22.87
N LEU A 19 -8.74 -18.53 -21.85
CA LEU A 19 -9.48 -17.51 -21.13
C LEU A 19 -8.57 -16.54 -20.35
N LYS A 20 -7.44 -17.03 -19.82
CA LYS A 20 -6.41 -16.19 -19.20
C LYS A 20 -5.75 -15.23 -20.20
N ARG A 21 -5.54 -15.66 -21.45
CA ARG A 21 -4.97 -14.80 -22.51
C ARG A 21 -5.91 -13.67 -22.95
N GLU A 22 -7.22 -13.88 -22.85
CA GLU A 22 -8.21 -12.84 -23.17
C GLU A 22 -8.39 -11.83 -22.03
N ARG A 23 -8.08 -12.22 -20.80
CA ARG A 23 -8.00 -11.28 -19.69
C ARG A 23 -6.68 -10.52 -19.80
N VAL A 24 -6.73 -9.21 -19.78
CA VAL A 24 -5.55 -8.38 -19.50
C VAL A 24 -5.15 -8.65 -18.05
N LEU A 25 -4.43 -9.77 -17.84
CA LEU A 25 -3.75 -10.04 -16.59
C LEU A 25 -2.73 -8.90 -16.44
N ARG A 26 -3.03 -7.94 -15.59
CA ARG A 26 -2.02 -6.99 -15.18
C ARG A 26 -1.01 -7.78 -14.37
N GLU A 27 0.16 -7.96 -14.95
CA GLU A 27 1.29 -8.49 -14.20
C GLU A 27 1.47 -7.60 -12.97
N ARG A 28 1.59 -8.24 -11.82
CA ARG A 28 1.91 -7.52 -10.61
C ARG A 28 3.25 -6.83 -10.79
N PHE A 29 3.32 -5.56 -10.44
CA PHE A 29 4.60 -4.85 -10.41
C PHE A 29 5.53 -5.51 -9.39
N SER A 30 6.72 -5.87 -9.81
CA SER A 30 7.82 -6.36 -8.98
C SER A 30 9.14 -5.79 -9.50
N LEU A 31 10.11 -5.63 -8.62
CA LEU A 31 11.46 -5.22 -9.02
C LEU A 31 12.28 -6.46 -9.37
N GLU A 32 12.86 -6.48 -10.56
CA GLU A 32 13.75 -7.55 -11.03
C GLU A 32 15.20 -7.32 -10.55
N ILE A 33 15.38 -7.22 -9.23
CA ILE A 33 16.70 -7.03 -8.59
C ILE A 33 16.88 -8.02 -7.44
N PRO A 34 18.13 -8.32 -7.02
CA PRO A 34 18.38 -9.18 -5.86
C PRO A 34 17.75 -8.63 -4.58
N GLU A 35 17.28 -9.52 -3.70
CA GLU A 35 16.68 -9.15 -2.41
C GLU A 35 17.55 -8.19 -1.59
N LYS A 36 18.87 -8.47 -1.56
CA LYS A 36 19.84 -7.63 -0.86
C LYS A 36 19.87 -6.21 -1.40
N ASP A 37 19.77 -6.03 -2.72
CA ASP A 37 19.82 -4.72 -3.36
C ASP A 37 18.50 -3.96 -3.15
N ALA A 38 17.35 -4.67 -3.19
CA ALA A 38 16.06 -4.11 -2.80
C ALA A 38 16.06 -3.64 -1.35
N ALA A 39 16.56 -4.46 -0.41
CA ALA A 39 16.67 -4.11 1.00
C ALA A 39 17.59 -2.91 1.22
N ASN A 40 18.76 -2.87 0.58
CA ASN A 40 19.68 -1.73 0.65
C ASN A 40 19.06 -0.45 0.07
N GLY A 41 18.31 -0.58 -1.04
CA GLY A 41 17.60 0.55 -1.65
C GLY A 41 16.51 1.11 -0.73
N ILE A 42 15.69 0.25 -0.14
CA ILE A 42 14.67 0.66 0.84
C ILE A 42 15.32 1.28 2.08
N TYR A 43 16.40 0.69 2.59
CA TYR A 43 17.17 1.26 3.70
C TYR A 43 17.65 2.68 3.40
N ALA A 44 18.29 2.88 2.25
CA ALA A 44 18.82 4.20 1.85
C ALA A 44 17.68 5.22 1.69
N ALA A 45 16.58 4.85 1.05
CA ALA A 45 15.42 5.70 0.88
C ALA A 45 14.75 6.05 2.22
N MET A 46 14.60 5.06 3.13
CA MET A 46 14.01 5.29 4.45
C MET A 46 14.86 6.20 5.32
N LYS A 47 16.19 6.01 5.27
CA LYS A 47 17.16 6.91 5.95
C LYS A 47 17.01 8.33 5.43
N THR A 48 17.00 8.51 4.11
CA THR A 48 16.84 9.82 3.47
C THR A 48 15.53 10.49 3.88
N GLU A 49 14.40 9.76 3.90
CA GLU A 49 13.09 10.27 4.29
C GLU A 49 13.05 10.74 5.76
N VAL A 50 13.73 10.02 6.67
CA VAL A 50 13.80 10.38 8.09
C VAL A 50 14.70 11.59 8.29
N GLU A 51 15.90 11.62 7.67
CA GLU A 51 16.85 12.70 7.79
C GLU A 51 16.35 14.01 7.14
N PHE A 52 15.62 13.91 6.02
CA PHE A 52 14.97 15.07 5.38
C PHE A 52 13.99 15.79 6.31
N ARG A 53 13.36 15.06 7.23
CA ARG A 53 12.47 15.65 8.26
C ARG A 53 13.21 16.11 9.52
N GLY A 54 14.53 16.11 9.51
CA GLY A 54 15.35 16.47 10.68
C GLY A 54 15.39 15.40 11.77
N GLY A 55 14.96 14.17 11.48
CA GLY A 55 15.00 13.05 12.41
C GLY A 55 16.34 12.30 12.34
N ASN A 56 16.62 11.54 13.40
CA ASN A 56 17.73 10.58 13.40
C ASN A 56 17.21 9.21 12.98
N PHE A 57 17.77 8.66 11.91
CA PHE A 57 17.43 7.32 11.47
C PHE A 57 18.05 6.27 12.40
N ILE A 58 17.23 5.33 12.87
CA ILE A 58 17.67 4.23 13.75
C ILE A 58 17.47 2.91 13.01
N LEU A 59 18.58 2.20 12.78
CA LEU A 59 18.58 0.86 12.19
C LEU A 59 18.71 -0.19 13.29
N ASP A 60 17.66 -0.36 14.08
CA ASP A 60 17.54 -1.45 15.03
C ASP A 60 17.09 -2.76 14.35
N LEU A 61 16.88 -3.82 15.14
CA LEU A 61 16.48 -5.13 14.64
C LEU A 61 15.08 -5.08 13.97
N ASP A 62 14.15 -4.35 14.58
CA ASP A 62 12.78 -4.23 14.07
C ASP A 62 12.77 -3.51 12.73
N THR A 63 13.42 -2.35 12.63
CA THR A 63 13.55 -1.59 11.36
C THR A 63 14.19 -2.46 10.28
N ARG A 64 15.25 -3.21 10.62
CA ARG A 64 15.91 -4.11 9.67
C ARG A 64 14.97 -5.21 9.19
N THR A 65 14.20 -5.83 10.10
CA THR A 65 13.23 -6.87 9.77
C THR A 65 12.15 -6.33 8.82
N HIS A 66 11.56 -5.18 9.13
CA HIS A 66 10.53 -4.56 8.28
C HIS A 66 11.06 -4.21 6.87
N ILE A 67 12.30 -3.74 6.76
CA ILE A 67 12.94 -3.47 5.48
C ILE A 67 13.10 -4.76 4.67
N ILE A 68 13.55 -5.86 5.29
CA ILE A 68 13.72 -7.14 4.61
C ILE A 68 12.37 -7.71 4.16
N GLU A 69 11.35 -7.67 5.00
CA GLU A 69 9.99 -8.13 4.66
C GLU A 69 9.41 -7.33 3.49
N ALA A 70 9.57 -6.01 3.51
CA ALA A 70 9.15 -5.14 2.42
C ALA A 70 9.93 -5.40 1.12
N ALA A 71 11.25 -5.68 1.20
CA ALA A 71 12.07 -6.02 0.06
C ALA A 71 11.62 -7.35 -0.57
N LYS A 72 11.37 -8.39 0.23
CA LYS A 72 10.84 -9.68 -0.23
C LYS A 72 9.53 -9.51 -0.96
N TRP A 73 8.58 -8.75 -0.36
CA TRP A 73 7.32 -8.47 -1.00
C TRP A 73 7.51 -7.73 -2.34
N LEU A 74 8.43 -6.77 -2.42
CA LEU A 74 8.62 -5.92 -3.59
C LEU A 74 9.22 -6.65 -4.79
N ILE A 75 10.05 -7.68 -4.56
CA ILE A 75 10.70 -8.48 -5.64
C ILE A 75 9.91 -9.73 -6.04
N ASP A 76 8.98 -10.21 -5.21
CA ASP A 76 8.22 -11.42 -5.48
C ASP A 76 7.01 -11.14 -6.39
N SER A 77 7.09 -11.51 -7.66
CA SER A 77 6.02 -11.34 -8.64
C SER A 77 4.74 -12.15 -8.33
N HIS A 78 4.81 -13.12 -7.43
CA HIS A 78 3.68 -13.98 -7.03
C HIS A 78 3.03 -13.54 -5.71
N SER A 79 3.58 -12.54 -5.03
CA SER A 79 3.01 -12.00 -3.80
C SER A 79 1.72 -11.22 -4.06
N THR A 80 1.03 -10.78 -3.00
CA THR A 80 -0.18 -9.96 -3.12
C THR A 80 0.11 -8.61 -3.80
N PRO A 81 -0.87 -8.00 -4.49
CA PRO A 81 -0.66 -6.71 -5.15
C PRO A 81 -0.45 -5.55 -4.18
N GLY A 82 -0.75 -5.72 -2.91
CA GLY A 82 -0.65 -4.65 -1.92
C GLY A 82 0.11 -5.03 -0.66
N LEU A 83 0.39 -4.01 0.15
CA LEU A 83 1.11 -4.10 1.42
C LEU A 83 0.35 -3.35 2.50
N LEU A 84 0.10 -3.99 3.65
CA LEU A 84 -0.47 -3.37 4.84
C LEU A 84 0.62 -3.23 5.91
N LEU A 85 0.92 -2.00 6.28
CA LEU A 85 1.83 -1.66 7.37
C LEU A 85 0.99 -1.28 8.59
N CYS A 86 0.87 -2.16 9.58
CA CYS A 86 0.03 -1.93 10.75
C CYS A 86 0.83 -1.93 12.05
N GLY A 87 0.33 -1.23 13.07
CA GLY A 87 0.94 -1.11 14.38
C GLY A 87 0.87 0.29 14.97
N LEU A 88 1.50 0.49 16.13
CA LEU A 88 1.39 1.73 16.91
C LEU A 88 1.91 2.98 16.19
N CYS A 89 1.46 4.15 16.64
CA CYS A 89 1.85 5.44 16.08
C CYS A 89 3.34 5.74 16.30
N GLY A 90 4.03 6.24 15.26
CA GLY A 90 5.40 6.74 15.35
C GLY A 90 6.50 5.68 15.18
N ASN A 91 6.15 4.47 14.79
CA ASN A 91 7.07 3.33 14.63
C ASN A 91 7.66 3.14 13.22
N GLY A 92 7.43 4.08 12.31
CA GLY A 92 8.12 4.12 11.00
C GLY A 92 7.32 3.65 9.79
N LYS A 93 6.03 3.25 9.92
CA LYS A 93 5.18 2.78 8.82
C LYS A 93 5.13 3.72 7.60
N THR A 94 4.74 4.96 7.82
CA THR A 94 4.67 5.98 6.76
C THR A 94 6.04 6.23 6.11
N SER A 95 7.13 6.19 6.90
CA SER A 95 8.48 6.34 6.37
C SER A 95 8.87 5.19 5.46
N LEU A 96 8.51 3.94 5.83
CA LEU A 96 8.73 2.77 4.99
C LEU A 96 7.88 2.82 3.70
N ALA A 97 6.60 3.18 3.79
CA ALA A 97 5.74 3.32 2.62
C ALA A 97 6.30 4.35 1.61
N LYS A 98 6.74 5.50 2.10
CA LYS A 98 7.38 6.54 1.26
C LYS A 98 8.72 6.11 0.69
N ALA A 99 9.52 5.37 1.46
CA ALA A 99 10.80 4.84 1.00
C ALA A 99 10.63 3.87 -0.17
N ILE A 100 9.63 2.98 -0.10
CA ILE A 100 9.30 2.07 -1.21
C ILE A 100 8.92 2.86 -2.46
N ALA A 101 8.05 3.86 -2.33
CA ALA A 101 7.64 4.71 -3.45
C ALA A 101 8.81 5.48 -4.07
N GLN A 102 9.71 6.01 -3.22
CA GLN A 102 10.91 6.72 -3.66
C GLN A 102 11.86 5.79 -4.41
N LEU A 103 12.08 4.57 -3.92
CA LEU A 103 12.94 3.58 -4.58
C LEU A 103 12.38 3.20 -5.95
N ILE A 104 11.08 2.89 -6.04
CA ILE A 104 10.42 2.57 -7.31
C ILE A 104 10.60 3.72 -8.32
N GLY A 105 10.30 4.96 -7.90
CA GLY A 105 10.47 6.12 -8.76
C GLY A 105 11.91 6.34 -9.21
N PHE A 106 12.87 6.16 -8.32
CA PHE A 106 14.29 6.32 -8.63
C PHE A 106 14.81 5.28 -9.63
N LEU A 107 14.45 4.01 -9.44
CA LEU A 107 14.90 2.93 -10.32
C LEU A 107 14.27 3.02 -11.70
N THR A 108 12.96 3.27 -11.77
CA THR A 108 12.26 3.39 -13.05
C THR A 108 12.67 4.61 -13.85
N GLU A 109 13.02 5.73 -13.19
CA GLU A 109 13.61 6.90 -13.85
C GLU A 109 14.97 6.59 -14.46
N ARG A 110 15.81 5.82 -13.76
CA ARG A 110 17.14 5.42 -14.25
C ARG A 110 17.06 4.46 -15.43
N GLU A 111 16.11 3.54 -15.42
CA GLU A 111 15.94 2.52 -16.45
C GLU A 111 15.25 3.06 -17.70
N HIS A 112 14.22 3.88 -17.54
CA HIS A 112 13.34 4.29 -18.64
C HIS A 112 13.36 5.79 -18.92
N GLY A 113 14.14 6.58 -18.19
CA GLY A 113 14.18 8.04 -18.28
C GLY A 113 13.07 8.74 -17.50
N TYR A 114 13.22 10.04 -17.29
CA TYR A 114 12.32 10.86 -16.47
C TYR A 114 10.85 10.80 -16.91
N SER A 115 10.59 10.77 -18.22
CA SER A 115 9.24 10.71 -18.77
C SER A 115 8.47 9.44 -18.45
N ASN A 116 9.17 8.35 -18.12
CA ASN A 116 8.60 7.04 -17.83
C ASN A 116 8.76 6.64 -16.36
N ARG A 117 9.11 7.60 -15.50
CA ARG A 117 9.20 7.39 -14.06
C ARG A 117 7.84 6.95 -13.52
N LEU A 118 7.81 5.79 -12.88
CA LEU A 118 6.66 5.36 -12.11
C LEU A 118 6.57 6.16 -10.80
N SER A 119 5.42 6.69 -10.51
CA SER A 119 5.17 7.39 -9.25
C SER A 119 3.99 6.78 -8.51
N MET A 120 4.15 6.58 -7.21
CA MET A 120 3.03 6.24 -6.33
C MET A 120 2.41 7.54 -5.82
N LYS A 121 1.12 7.70 -6.05
CA LYS A 121 0.36 8.80 -5.45
C LYS A 121 0.18 8.56 -3.96
N PHE A 122 0.40 9.60 -3.17
CA PHE A 122 0.29 9.54 -1.71
C PHE A 122 -0.93 10.34 -1.24
N TYR A 123 -1.83 9.68 -0.52
CA TYR A 123 -3.02 10.29 0.07
C TYR A 123 -3.17 9.79 1.50
N THR A 124 -3.56 10.67 2.42
CA THR A 124 -4.11 10.19 3.69
C THR A 124 -5.55 9.71 3.46
N ALA A 125 -6.02 8.77 4.27
CA ALA A 125 -7.41 8.33 4.19
C ALA A 125 -8.40 9.51 4.40
N LYS A 126 -8.04 10.47 5.24
CA LYS A 126 -8.81 11.73 5.41
C LYS A 126 -8.86 12.58 4.15
N ASP A 127 -7.76 12.66 3.38
CA ASP A 127 -7.74 13.47 2.16
C ASP A 127 -8.60 12.85 1.06
N ILE A 128 -8.66 11.52 0.96
CA ILE A 128 -9.58 10.82 0.06
C ILE A 128 -11.03 11.17 0.38
N CYS A 129 -11.40 11.18 1.66
CA CYS A 129 -12.73 11.58 2.09
C CYS A 129 -13.04 13.06 1.79
N LYS A 130 -12.05 13.97 1.95
CA LYS A 130 -12.18 15.37 1.58
C LYS A 130 -12.37 15.56 0.07
N LEU A 131 -11.60 14.83 -0.76
CA LEU A 131 -11.76 14.86 -2.21
C LEU A 131 -13.16 14.39 -2.64
N CYS A 132 -13.68 13.33 -2.03
CA CYS A 132 -15.05 12.88 -2.24
C CYS A 132 -16.06 13.98 -1.88
N ALA A 133 -15.94 14.58 -0.70
CA ALA A 133 -16.84 15.63 -0.24
C ALA A 133 -16.80 16.90 -1.12
N ALA A 134 -15.65 17.23 -1.68
CA ALA A 134 -15.44 18.41 -2.51
C ALA A 134 -15.75 18.17 -4.00
N SER A 135 -15.75 16.92 -4.45
CA SER A 135 -15.88 16.54 -5.85
C SER A 135 -17.16 17.03 -6.52
N GLU A 136 -18.23 17.27 -5.75
CA GLU A 136 -19.49 17.77 -6.31
C GLU A 136 -19.56 19.30 -6.43
N LYS A 137 -18.70 20.01 -5.71
CA LYS A 137 -18.69 21.49 -5.75
C LYS A 137 -17.76 22.04 -6.81
N PHE A 138 -16.69 21.31 -7.10
CA PHE A 138 -15.62 21.75 -7.98
C PHE A 138 -15.26 20.63 -8.96
N LYS A 139 -15.38 20.90 -10.26
CA LYS A 139 -15.09 19.92 -11.31
C LYS A 139 -13.67 19.35 -11.24
N GLU A 140 -12.69 20.19 -10.93
CA GLU A 140 -11.29 19.77 -10.79
C GLU A 140 -11.13 18.72 -9.68
N GLN A 141 -11.76 18.90 -8.52
CA GLN A 141 -11.72 17.95 -7.41
C GLN A 141 -12.53 16.68 -7.69
N TYR A 142 -13.57 16.76 -8.54
CA TYR A 142 -14.25 15.58 -9.07
C TYR A 142 -13.32 14.75 -9.94
N ASP A 143 -12.59 15.39 -10.84
CA ASP A 143 -11.64 14.73 -11.73
C ASP A 143 -10.49 14.11 -10.92
N ASP A 144 -10.00 14.78 -9.89
CA ASP A 144 -8.98 14.25 -8.95
C ASP A 144 -9.51 13.03 -8.19
N TYR A 145 -10.72 13.10 -7.63
CA TYR A 145 -11.33 11.96 -6.94
C TYR A 145 -11.52 10.77 -7.88
N GLN A 146 -12.02 10.98 -9.09
CA GLN A 146 -12.19 9.93 -10.09
C GLN A 146 -10.84 9.35 -10.56
N SER A 147 -9.79 10.16 -10.58
CA SER A 147 -8.45 9.70 -10.95
C SER A 147 -7.88 8.67 -9.98
N LEU A 148 -8.21 8.75 -8.67
CA LEU A 148 -7.77 7.80 -7.65
C LEU A 148 -8.13 6.36 -7.99
N PHE A 149 -9.31 6.16 -8.59
CA PHE A 149 -9.79 4.85 -8.98
C PHE A 149 -9.01 4.25 -10.16
N LYS A 150 -8.32 5.09 -10.93
CA LYS A 150 -7.54 4.69 -12.12
C LYS A 150 -6.04 4.64 -11.87
N GLU A 151 -5.55 5.26 -10.80
CA GLU A 151 -4.13 5.29 -10.48
C GLU A 151 -3.57 3.86 -10.35
N PRO A 152 -2.48 3.52 -11.06
CA PRO A 152 -1.90 2.18 -11.00
C PRO A 152 -1.35 1.85 -9.62
N MET A 153 -0.75 2.83 -8.95
CA MET A 153 -0.07 2.65 -7.67
C MET A 153 -0.41 3.79 -6.71
N ILE A 154 -0.90 3.47 -5.51
CA ILE A 154 -1.17 4.48 -4.47
C ILE A 154 -0.67 4.04 -3.10
N ILE A 155 -0.42 5.05 -2.25
CA ILE A 155 -0.28 4.90 -0.81
C ILE A 155 -1.51 5.52 -0.15
N ILE A 156 -2.17 4.77 0.71
CA ILE A 156 -3.24 5.24 1.60
C ILE A 156 -2.65 5.27 3.01
N ASP A 157 -2.34 6.47 3.49
CA ASP A 157 -1.72 6.65 4.80
C ASP A 157 -2.77 6.91 5.88
N ASP A 158 -2.48 6.43 7.10
CA ASP A 158 -3.34 6.57 8.27
C ASP A 158 -4.79 6.07 8.04
N LEU A 159 -4.92 4.89 7.42
CA LEU A 159 -6.21 4.20 7.28
C LEU A 159 -6.79 3.93 8.68
N GLY A 160 -8.05 4.33 8.88
CA GLY A 160 -8.71 4.26 10.17
C GLY A 160 -8.93 5.60 10.85
N GLU A 161 -8.22 6.64 10.43
CA GLU A 161 -8.35 8.00 10.99
C GLU A 161 -9.45 8.83 10.31
N GLU A 162 -9.98 8.38 9.18
CA GLU A 162 -11.03 9.07 8.43
C GLU A 162 -12.43 8.70 8.95
N PRO A 163 -13.47 9.52 8.63
CA PRO A 163 -14.85 9.13 8.83
C PRO A 163 -15.20 7.96 7.91
N ARG A 164 -15.99 7.00 8.41
CA ARG A 164 -16.45 5.85 7.62
C ARG A 164 -17.31 6.27 6.43
N GLU A 165 -18.11 7.31 6.62
CA GLU A 165 -19.09 7.80 5.67
C GLU A 165 -18.92 9.31 5.47
N VAL A 166 -19.18 9.75 4.25
CA VAL A 166 -19.19 11.17 3.88
C VAL A 166 -20.55 11.49 3.28
N MET A 167 -21.22 12.50 3.82
CA MET A 167 -22.50 12.96 3.27
C MET A 167 -22.25 14.03 2.21
N VAL A 168 -22.76 13.80 1.01
CA VAL A 168 -22.65 14.73 -0.11
C VAL A 168 -24.04 14.88 -0.74
N TYR A 169 -24.61 16.09 -0.73
CA TYR A 169 -25.98 16.41 -1.18
C TYR A 169 -27.06 15.45 -0.69
N GLY A 170 -26.97 15.02 0.57
CA GLY A 170 -27.95 14.12 1.19
C GLY A 170 -27.76 12.63 0.84
N MET A 171 -26.75 12.29 0.02
CA MET A 171 -26.34 10.91 -0.22
C MET A 171 -25.15 10.53 0.66
N ILE A 172 -25.17 9.31 1.14
CA ILE A 172 -24.08 8.73 1.93
C ILE A 172 -23.10 8.03 0.99
N HIS A 173 -21.83 8.40 1.08
CA HIS A 173 -20.72 7.78 0.36
C HIS A 173 -19.76 7.10 1.32
N THR A 174 -19.11 6.05 0.86
CA THR A 174 -18.09 5.29 1.60
C THR A 174 -16.77 5.29 0.85
N PRO A 175 -16.07 6.45 0.74
CA PRO A 175 -14.99 6.65 -0.23
C PRO A 175 -13.86 5.62 -0.15
N ILE A 176 -13.48 5.23 1.06
CA ILE A 176 -12.43 4.23 1.29
C ILE A 176 -12.90 2.83 0.88
N ILE A 177 -14.13 2.47 1.25
CA ILE A 177 -14.71 1.15 0.90
C ILE A 177 -14.82 1.01 -0.62
N ASP A 178 -15.27 2.07 -1.30
CA ASP A 178 -15.43 2.10 -2.75
C ASP A 178 -14.07 1.98 -3.44
N LEU A 179 -13.08 2.76 -2.98
CA LEU A 179 -11.72 2.74 -3.51
C LEU A 179 -11.04 1.37 -3.33
N ILE A 180 -11.11 0.79 -2.13
CA ILE A 180 -10.54 -0.55 -1.85
C ILE A 180 -11.23 -1.60 -2.71
N THR A 181 -12.54 -1.51 -2.87
CA THR A 181 -13.32 -2.44 -3.72
C THR A 181 -12.84 -2.41 -5.16
N GLU A 182 -12.64 -1.24 -5.73
CA GLU A 182 -12.17 -1.07 -7.11
C GLU A 182 -10.72 -1.52 -7.28
N ARG A 183 -9.86 -1.20 -6.32
CA ARG A 183 -8.45 -1.60 -6.35
C ARG A 183 -8.28 -3.10 -6.22
N TYR A 184 -9.06 -3.74 -5.34
CA TYR A 184 -9.15 -5.20 -5.22
C TYR A 184 -9.56 -5.84 -6.54
N SER A 185 -10.66 -5.37 -7.15
CA SER A 185 -11.19 -5.93 -8.40
C SER A 185 -10.20 -5.83 -9.57
N ASN A 186 -9.37 -4.80 -9.57
CA ASN A 186 -8.36 -4.54 -10.61
C ASN A 186 -6.94 -4.95 -10.22
N GLN A 187 -6.75 -5.60 -9.06
CA GLN A 187 -5.44 -6.05 -8.55
C GLN A 187 -4.37 -4.95 -8.61
N ARG A 188 -4.73 -3.71 -8.21
CA ARG A 188 -3.84 -2.55 -8.30
C ARG A 188 -2.93 -2.45 -7.10
N MET A 189 -1.66 -2.10 -7.35
CA MET A 189 -0.67 -1.93 -6.30
C MET A 189 -1.10 -0.87 -5.28
N THR A 190 -1.23 -1.27 -4.01
CA THR A 190 -1.74 -0.43 -2.94
C THR A 190 -0.92 -0.64 -1.68
N ILE A 191 -0.26 0.40 -1.17
CA ILE A 191 0.37 0.36 0.15
C ILE A 191 -0.54 1.09 1.12
N ILE A 192 -0.84 0.45 2.24
CA ILE A 192 -1.72 1.01 3.29
C ILE A 192 -0.93 1.08 4.59
N THR A 193 -1.02 2.20 5.30
CA THR A 193 -0.59 2.28 6.68
C THR A 193 -1.81 2.41 7.61
N SER A 194 -1.79 1.75 8.76
CA SER A 194 -2.86 1.83 9.75
C SER A 194 -2.32 1.74 11.17
N ASN A 195 -2.98 2.45 12.08
CA ASN A 195 -2.75 2.31 13.52
C ASN A 195 -3.75 1.32 14.15
N LEU A 196 -4.72 0.86 13.38
CA LEU A 196 -5.72 -0.12 13.81
C LEU A 196 -5.13 -1.52 13.74
N ASP A 197 -5.55 -2.35 14.67
CA ASP A 197 -5.31 -3.79 14.61
C ASP A 197 -6.35 -4.51 13.72
N THR A 198 -6.24 -5.82 13.67
CA THR A 198 -7.06 -6.71 12.85
C THR A 198 -8.55 -6.61 13.16
N ASP A 199 -8.87 -6.60 14.46
CA ASP A 199 -10.25 -6.58 14.95
C ASP A 199 -10.87 -5.21 14.72
N GLU A 200 -10.12 -4.16 15.01
CA GLU A 200 -10.52 -2.77 14.76
C GLU A 200 -10.74 -2.47 13.26
N LEU A 201 -9.92 -3.03 12.37
CA LEU A 201 -10.12 -2.93 10.92
C LEU A 201 -11.41 -3.64 10.48
N ASN A 202 -11.66 -4.84 11.00
CA ASN A 202 -12.88 -5.58 10.73
C ASN A 202 -14.12 -4.85 11.25
N ASP A 203 -14.07 -4.31 12.45
CA ASP A 203 -15.18 -3.55 13.05
C ASP A 203 -15.48 -2.25 12.27
N LYS A 204 -14.42 -1.56 11.83
CA LYS A 204 -14.58 -0.30 11.11
C LYS A 204 -15.10 -0.47 9.70
N TYR A 205 -14.57 -1.44 8.93
CA TYR A 205 -14.87 -1.57 7.50
C TYR A 205 -15.84 -2.73 7.19
N GLY A 206 -16.06 -3.61 8.14
CA GLY A 206 -16.91 -4.79 8.01
C GLY A 206 -16.20 -5.99 7.38
N ALA A 207 -16.69 -7.19 7.66
CA ALA A 207 -16.08 -8.46 7.29
C ALA A 207 -15.77 -8.57 5.79
N ARG A 208 -16.64 -8.06 4.91
CA ARG A 208 -16.43 -8.12 3.46
C ARG A 208 -15.19 -7.34 2.99
N ILE A 209 -14.91 -6.18 3.57
CA ILE A 209 -13.73 -5.37 3.20
C ILE A 209 -12.49 -5.95 3.86
N TYR A 210 -12.62 -6.43 5.09
CA TYR A 210 -11.55 -7.08 5.80
C TYR A 210 -11.07 -8.35 5.07
N ASP A 211 -11.98 -9.15 4.53
CA ASP A 211 -11.66 -10.32 3.69
C ASP A 211 -10.84 -9.92 2.44
N ARG A 212 -11.21 -8.82 1.79
CA ARG A 212 -10.42 -8.27 0.67
C ARG A 212 -9.03 -7.80 1.09
N PHE A 213 -8.87 -7.23 2.29
CA PHE A 213 -7.54 -6.91 2.81
C PHE A 213 -6.68 -8.16 2.93
N ASN A 214 -7.23 -9.27 3.45
CA ASN A 214 -6.52 -10.54 3.58
C ASN A 214 -6.11 -11.13 2.23
N GLU A 215 -6.93 -10.98 1.19
CA GLU A 215 -6.62 -11.49 -0.15
C GLU A 215 -5.62 -10.61 -0.92
N MET A 216 -5.70 -9.28 -0.78
CA MET A 216 -4.93 -8.36 -1.61
C MET A 216 -3.68 -7.76 -0.95
N LEU A 217 -3.52 -7.90 0.37
CA LEU A 217 -2.45 -7.25 1.11
C LEU A 217 -1.58 -8.27 1.87
N THR A 218 -0.28 -8.16 1.71
CA THR A 218 0.69 -8.75 2.64
C THR A 218 0.83 -7.82 3.83
N SER A 219 0.77 -8.35 5.07
CA SER A 219 0.84 -7.54 6.27
C SER A 219 2.24 -7.56 6.88
N ILE A 220 2.78 -6.37 7.19
CA ILE A 220 3.97 -6.18 8.03
C ILE A 220 3.53 -5.49 9.32
N VAL A 221 3.72 -6.17 10.45
CA VAL A 221 3.27 -5.71 11.77
C VAL A 221 4.41 -5.05 12.52
N PHE A 222 4.27 -3.76 12.79
CA PHE A 222 5.21 -2.95 13.54
C PHE A 222 4.93 -3.05 15.04
N ARG A 223 5.75 -3.83 15.74
CA ARG A 223 5.63 -4.06 17.18
C ARG A 223 6.57 -3.21 18.02
N ASN A 224 7.51 -2.52 17.37
CA ASN A 224 8.47 -1.65 18.00
C ASN A 224 7.84 -0.40 18.63
N ASP A 225 8.51 0.15 19.62
CA ASP A 225 8.14 1.43 20.23
C ASP A 225 8.28 2.61 19.25
N SER A 226 7.66 3.73 19.61
CA SER A 226 7.71 4.96 18.82
C SER A 226 9.14 5.52 18.76
N TYR A 227 9.60 5.86 17.55
CA TYR A 227 10.86 6.59 17.34
C TYR A 227 10.72 8.11 17.59
N ARG A 228 9.53 8.62 17.86
CA ARG A 228 9.30 10.04 18.13
C ARG A 228 9.86 10.42 19.50
N PRO A 229 10.62 11.55 19.61
CA PRO A 229 11.11 12.04 20.90
C PRO A 229 9.97 12.22 21.90
N GLY A 230 10.20 11.82 23.16
CA GLY A 230 9.22 11.98 24.27
C GLY A 230 8.18 10.87 24.40
N ARG A 231 8.12 9.88 23.49
CA ARG A 231 7.24 8.70 23.59
C ARG A 231 7.97 7.38 23.84
N ARG A 232 9.30 7.38 23.91
CA ARG A 232 10.06 6.21 24.34
C ARG A 232 9.75 5.98 25.81
N LYS A 233 9.14 4.84 26.15
CA LYS A 233 9.13 4.33 27.52
C LYS A 233 10.61 4.11 27.89
N ASN A 234 11.08 4.80 28.93
CA ASN A 234 12.39 4.56 29.52
C ASN A 234 12.42 3.12 30.07
N ASN A 235 12.77 2.15 29.24
CA ASN A 235 13.17 0.81 29.70
C ASN A 235 14.66 0.82 30.09
N ASN A 236 15.10 1.89 30.75
CA ASN A 236 16.33 1.91 31.53
C ASN A 236 15.94 1.92 33.01
N THR A 237 15.57 0.76 33.52
CA THR A 237 15.58 0.50 34.95
C THR A 237 16.40 -0.73 35.20
N LEU A 238 17.58 -0.44 35.78
CA LEU A 238 18.31 -1.27 36.73
C LEU A 238 19.16 -2.40 36.13
N VAL A 239 20.40 -2.05 35.83
CA VAL A 239 21.51 -2.87 36.37
C VAL A 239 21.97 -2.12 37.60
N ASP A 240 21.44 -2.49 38.77
CA ASP A 240 22.05 -2.18 40.04
C ASP A 240 23.25 -3.10 40.21
N GLU A 241 24.34 -2.43 40.47
CA GLU A 241 25.61 -3.03 40.93
C GLU A 241 25.37 -3.86 42.21
N GLU A 242 25.86 -5.08 42.23
CA GLU A 242 26.58 -5.68 43.38
C GLU A 242 27.62 -6.69 42.88
#